data_bcbbf1daea5727fb748c85e02ac14213
#
_entry.id   bcbbf1daea5727fb748c85e02ac14213
#
_cell.length_a   1.000
_cell.length_b   1.000
_cell.length_c   1.000
_cell.angle_alpha   90.00
_cell.angle_beta   90.00
_cell.angle_gamma   90.00
#
_symmetry.space_group_name_H-M   'P 1'
#
loop_
_entity.id
_entity.type
_entity.pdbx_description
1 polymer ?
#
loop_
_entity_poly.entity_id
_entity_poly.type
_entity_poly.pdbx_seq_one_letter_code
_entity_poly.pdbx_strand_id
1 'polypeptide(L)'
;MSDIYTVIQRAKDLGYSAEIFMAELEEVQVKREKQYQNMHIFERGFGLRIIKDGKLGFAYGNKLDNLLDLAIDSLKASKEDKFNILPSPEKVNKMNLKFFDISEGEERIKELMNYGNEIREIVNVISEYYSALNLKVKVVSTEGIDVEEDRSLISFSIAYNVKSDTEVSPEIYEYIASRDPKMLDMEKIEDKVMLMRKIYGRKREKLEKKLTSVKFTTKALAELLVPLFSSSISLENYYRGKTPLKEGETINPSLEIIDNPLMSNAPYSRSFDTEGLPSKLNVLIKEGKVVKFLSNTYWSLKTGKENTHSSSRNYSTLPIISPSILEVNVKEKSENEIVIDQVQGVHTSNFDTGEFSVVASITWNEKEEKAYRELTVSGNLKDLLRGIEGKSGEKEIYGNLYSPSLVIKGINVS
;
A
#
# COMPACT_ATOMS: atom_id res chain seq x y z
N MET A 1 -7.03 -31.57 17.29
CA MET A 1 -6.93 -30.48 16.32
C MET A 1 -5.61 -30.64 15.59
N SER A 2 -5.65 -30.72 14.27
CA SER A 2 -4.44 -30.78 13.47
C SER A 2 -3.67 -29.47 13.64
N ASP A 3 -2.35 -29.54 13.84
CA ASP A 3 -1.49 -28.38 13.78
C ASP A 3 -0.87 -28.23 12.38
N ILE A 4 -0.24 -27.08 12.11
CA ILE A 4 0.37 -26.75 10.81
C ILE A 4 1.40 -27.82 10.41
N TYR A 5 2.24 -28.26 11.34
CA TYR A 5 3.31 -29.22 11.08
C TYR A 5 2.77 -30.59 10.73
N THR A 6 1.71 -31.02 11.40
CA THR A 6 1.01 -32.29 11.09
C THR A 6 0.46 -32.28 9.67
N VAL A 7 -0.15 -31.19 9.22
CA VAL A 7 -0.68 -31.07 7.85
C VAL A 7 0.44 -31.05 6.81
N ILE A 8 1.52 -30.32 7.06
CA ILE A 8 2.70 -30.27 6.17
C ILE A 8 3.36 -31.65 6.08
N GLN A 9 3.51 -32.37 7.22
CA GLN A 9 4.09 -33.72 7.21
C GLN A 9 3.19 -34.70 6.45
N ARG A 10 1.87 -34.67 6.66
CA ARG A 10 0.93 -35.51 5.92
C ARG A 10 0.97 -35.24 4.41
N ALA A 11 1.07 -33.97 3.99
CA ALA A 11 1.23 -33.62 2.59
C ALA A 11 2.52 -34.20 2.01
N LYS A 12 3.63 -34.10 2.74
CA LYS A 12 4.95 -34.66 2.37
C LYS A 12 4.89 -36.19 2.23
N ASP A 13 4.26 -36.89 3.19
CA ASP A 13 4.10 -38.35 3.16
C ASP A 13 3.28 -38.84 1.95
N LEU A 14 2.35 -38.00 1.47
CA LEU A 14 1.56 -38.23 0.26
C LEU A 14 2.30 -37.82 -1.04
N GLY A 15 3.54 -37.32 -0.92
CA GLY A 15 4.38 -36.92 -2.05
C GLY A 15 4.01 -35.57 -2.68
N TYR A 16 3.46 -34.65 -1.90
CA TYR A 16 3.20 -33.27 -2.32
C TYR A 16 4.27 -32.33 -1.79
N SER A 17 4.72 -31.38 -2.60
CA SER A 17 5.27 -30.14 -2.08
C SER A 17 4.15 -29.28 -1.54
N ALA A 18 4.24 -28.82 -0.31
CA ALA A 18 3.16 -28.10 0.38
C ALA A 18 3.68 -26.89 1.15
N GLU A 19 2.85 -25.87 1.22
CA GLU A 19 3.12 -24.64 1.97
C GLU A 19 1.83 -24.17 2.64
N ILE A 20 1.90 -23.85 3.93
CA ILE A 20 0.84 -23.18 4.68
C ILE A 20 1.27 -21.75 4.98
N PHE A 21 0.43 -20.81 4.58
CA PHE A 21 0.44 -19.43 5.03
C PHE A 21 -0.66 -19.24 6.08
N MET A 22 -0.28 -18.82 7.27
CA MET A 22 -1.20 -18.49 8.35
C MET A 22 -1.18 -16.98 8.61
N ALA A 23 -2.35 -16.41 8.80
CA ALA A 23 -2.51 -15.08 9.36
C ALA A 23 -3.47 -15.14 10.56
N GLU A 24 -3.07 -14.50 11.65
CA GLU A 24 -3.90 -14.32 12.84
C GLU A 24 -3.93 -12.83 13.17
N LEU A 25 -5.13 -12.26 13.12
CA LEU A 25 -5.40 -10.85 13.33
C LEU A 25 -6.19 -10.68 14.63
N GLU A 26 -5.74 -9.78 15.47
CA GLU A 26 -6.52 -9.21 16.56
C GLU A 26 -6.57 -7.69 16.35
N GLU A 27 -7.77 -7.11 16.33
CA GLU A 27 -7.96 -5.71 16.02
C GLU A 27 -9.06 -5.10 16.90
N VAL A 28 -8.76 -3.94 17.48
CA VAL A 28 -9.75 -3.07 18.10
C VAL A 28 -10.01 -1.90 17.15
N GLN A 29 -11.28 -1.72 16.79
CA GLN A 29 -11.73 -0.67 15.90
C GLN A 29 -12.78 0.20 16.59
N VAL A 30 -12.64 1.52 16.45
CA VAL A 30 -13.68 2.48 16.81
C VAL A 30 -14.03 3.30 15.57
N LYS A 31 -15.28 3.25 15.19
CA LYS A 31 -15.84 4.03 14.09
C LYS A 31 -16.88 5.02 14.61
N ARG A 32 -16.71 6.28 14.28
CA ARG A 32 -17.62 7.36 14.65
C ARG A 32 -18.15 8.05 13.39
N GLU A 33 -19.38 7.75 13.06
CA GLU A 33 -20.16 8.40 11.99
C GLU A 33 -21.47 8.93 12.61
N LYS A 34 -22.59 8.65 11.95
CA LYS A 34 -23.92 8.88 12.55
C LYS A 34 -24.17 7.98 13.78
N GLN A 35 -23.50 6.85 13.82
CA GLN A 35 -23.52 5.90 14.93
C GLN A 35 -22.11 5.65 15.40
N TYR A 36 -21.96 5.41 16.71
CA TYR A 36 -20.72 4.97 17.33
C TYR A 36 -20.68 3.44 17.28
N GLN A 37 -19.58 2.89 16.77
CA GLN A 37 -19.35 1.46 16.74
C GLN A 37 -17.97 1.17 17.36
N ASN A 38 -17.93 0.23 18.29
CA ASN A 38 -16.70 -0.31 18.85
C ASN A 38 -16.70 -1.81 18.58
N MET A 39 -15.65 -2.31 17.95
CA MET A 39 -15.53 -3.71 17.55
C MET A 39 -14.19 -4.25 18.01
N HIS A 40 -14.21 -5.47 18.56
CA HIS A 40 -13.02 -6.26 18.77
C HIS A 40 -13.11 -7.46 17.84
N ILE A 41 -12.17 -7.54 16.91
CA ILE A 41 -12.15 -8.53 15.84
C ILE A 41 -11.01 -9.50 16.12
N PHE A 42 -11.32 -10.78 16.08
CA PHE A 42 -10.33 -11.84 16.07
C PHE A 42 -10.56 -12.70 14.84
N GLU A 43 -9.57 -12.80 13.99
CA GLU A 43 -9.61 -13.59 12.77
C GLU A 43 -8.35 -14.44 12.64
N ARG A 44 -8.52 -15.73 12.36
CA ARG A 44 -7.42 -16.65 12.07
C ARG A 44 -7.73 -17.42 10.81
N GLY A 45 -6.79 -17.43 9.89
CA GLY A 45 -6.95 -18.15 8.64
C GLY A 45 -5.68 -18.84 8.17
N PHE A 46 -5.88 -19.89 7.38
CA PHE A 46 -4.85 -20.72 6.78
C PHE A 46 -5.10 -20.83 5.29
N GLY A 47 -4.08 -20.59 4.49
CA GLY A 47 -4.07 -20.89 3.05
C GLY A 47 -3.06 -22.00 2.80
N LEU A 48 -3.51 -23.12 2.29
CA LEU A 48 -2.68 -24.27 1.91
C LEU A 48 -2.52 -24.33 0.40
N ARG A 49 -1.28 -24.30 -0.05
CA ARG A 49 -0.86 -24.51 -1.43
C ARG A 49 -0.14 -25.83 -1.52
N ILE A 50 -0.57 -26.72 -2.42
CA ILE A 50 0.12 -27.97 -2.70
C ILE A 50 0.48 -28.06 -4.17
N ILE A 51 1.60 -28.75 -4.46
CA ILE A 51 2.12 -28.90 -5.82
C ILE A 51 2.53 -30.37 -6.01
N LYS A 52 2.13 -30.95 -7.15
CA LYS A 52 2.56 -32.27 -7.60
C LYS A 52 2.51 -32.33 -9.13
N ASP A 53 3.55 -32.79 -9.77
CA ASP A 53 3.66 -32.94 -11.22
C ASP A 53 3.28 -31.66 -11.99
N GLY A 54 3.77 -30.49 -11.50
CA GLY A 54 3.47 -29.17 -12.05
C GLY A 54 2.04 -28.65 -11.84
N LYS A 55 1.15 -29.45 -11.25
CA LYS A 55 -0.19 -29.02 -10.90
C LYS A 55 -0.22 -28.36 -9.54
N LEU A 56 -1.04 -27.33 -9.40
CA LEU A 56 -1.19 -26.55 -8.17
C LEU A 56 -2.59 -26.72 -7.63
N GLY A 57 -2.73 -27.14 -6.36
CA GLY A 57 -3.96 -27.14 -5.60
C GLY A 57 -3.91 -26.05 -4.51
N PHE A 58 -5.02 -25.40 -4.28
CA PHE A 58 -5.15 -24.38 -3.24
C PHE A 58 -6.48 -24.51 -2.50
N ALA A 59 -6.39 -24.43 -1.17
CA ALA A 59 -7.54 -24.34 -0.31
C ALA A 59 -7.25 -23.39 0.86
N TYR A 60 -8.28 -22.80 1.42
CA TYR A 60 -8.17 -21.92 2.57
C TYR A 60 -9.35 -22.07 3.53
N GLY A 61 -9.15 -21.67 4.77
CA GLY A 61 -10.18 -21.73 5.80
C GLY A 61 -9.65 -21.27 7.16
N ASN A 62 -10.54 -21.24 8.15
CA ASN A 62 -10.22 -20.89 9.52
C ASN A 62 -9.82 -22.10 10.40
N LYS A 63 -9.83 -23.28 9.83
CA LYS A 63 -9.42 -24.56 10.45
C LYS A 63 -8.53 -25.33 9.49
N LEU A 64 -7.62 -26.13 10.04
CA LEU A 64 -6.74 -27.00 9.27
C LEU A 64 -7.37 -28.34 8.90
N ASP A 65 -8.43 -28.73 9.63
CA ASP A 65 -9.14 -29.99 9.37
C ASP A 65 -9.73 -29.97 7.94
N ASN A 66 -9.52 -31.02 7.19
CA ASN A 66 -9.93 -31.20 5.78
C ASN A 66 -9.26 -30.23 4.75
N LEU A 67 -8.41 -29.30 5.18
CA LEU A 67 -7.80 -28.32 4.26
C LEU A 67 -6.94 -29.01 3.18
N LEU A 68 -6.20 -30.07 3.58
CA LEU A 68 -5.39 -30.84 2.64
C LEU A 68 -6.26 -31.59 1.60
N ASP A 69 -7.36 -32.18 2.03
CA ASP A 69 -8.23 -32.92 1.13
C ASP A 69 -8.89 -31.97 0.10
N LEU A 70 -9.31 -30.77 0.55
CA LEU A 70 -9.82 -29.71 -0.33
C LEU A 70 -8.75 -29.22 -1.33
N ALA A 71 -7.51 -29.07 -0.89
CA ALA A 71 -6.40 -28.66 -1.76
C ALA A 71 -6.10 -29.76 -2.81
N ILE A 72 -6.17 -31.05 -2.43
CA ILE A 72 -6.01 -32.19 -3.34
C ILE A 72 -7.14 -32.21 -4.39
N ASP A 73 -8.38 -31.93 -3.99
CA ASP A 73 -9.49 -31.83 -4.93
C ASP A 73 -9.32 -30.65 -5.90
N SER A 74 -8.86 -29.50 -5.42
CA SER A 74 -8.51 -28.36 -6.26
C SER A 74 -7.39 -28.69 -7.25
N LEU A 75 -6.37 -29.44 -6.83
CA LEU A 75 -5.25 -29.84 -7.68
C LEU A 75 -5.70 -30.71 -8.87
N LYS A 76 -6.71 -31.58 -8.69
CA LYS A 76 -7.24 -32.46 -9.76
C LYS A 76 -7.76 -31.61 -10.94
N ALA A 77 -8.34 -30.44 -10.70
CA ALA A 77 -8.89 -29.55 -11.72
C ALA A 77 -7.84 -28.62 -12.34
N SER A 78 -6.63 -28.55 -11.78
CA SER A 78 -5.61 -27.62 -12.21
C SER A 78 -4.86 -28.11 -13.46
N LYS A 79 -4.39 -27.14 -14.26
CA LYS A 79 -3.51 -27.43 -15.40
C LYS A 79 -2.07 -27.55 -14.93
N GLU A 80 -1.32 -28.41 -15.61
CA GLU A 80 0.11 -28.55 -15.40
C GLU A 80 0.87 -27.31 -15.88
N ASP A 81 1.74 -26.77 -15.01
CA ASP A 81 2.71 -25.74 -15.36
C ASP A 81 4.00 -26.04 -14.59
N LYS A 82 5.09 -26.30 -15.32
CA LYS A 82 6.40 -26.64 -14.76
C LYS A 82 6.99 -25.59 -13.83
N PHE A 83 6.46 -24.37 -13.84
CA PHE A 83 6.89 -23.27 -12.99
C PHE A 83 6.15 -23.20 -11.64
N ASN A 84 5.15 -24.08 -11.44
CA ASN A 84 4.58 -24.30 -10.12
C ASN A 84 5.59 -25.04 -9.24
N ILE A 85 6.38 -24.29 -8.51
CA ILE A 85 7.44 -24.78 -7.60
C ILE A 85 7.39 -23.92 -6.34
N LEU A 86 7.55 -24.53 -5.18
CA LEU A 86 7.73 -23.78 -3.92
C LEU A 86 9.20 -23.29 -3.81
N PRO A 87 9.42 -22.12 -3.21
CA PRO A 87 10.79 -21.62 -3.02
C PRO A 87 11.58 -22.49 -2.04
N SER A 88 12.88 -22.57 -2.26
CA SER A 88 13.82 -23.12 -1.27
C SER A 88 14.01 -22.13 -0.11
N PRO A 89 14.30 -22.61 1.11
CA PRO A 89 14.52 -21.75 2.25
C PRO A 89 15.75 -20.88 2.08
N GLU A 90 15.64 -19.62 2.44
CA GLU A 90 16.73 -18.67 2.59
C GLU A 90 16.77 -18.14 4.03
N LYS A 91 17.95 -17.72 4.49
CA LYS A 91 18.10 -17.18 5.85
C LYS A 91 17.37 -15.85 5.98
N VAL A 92 16.33 -15.81 6.82
CA VAL A 92 15.63 -14.58 7.19
C VAL A 92 16.36 -13.92 8.35
N ASN A 93 16.82 -12.68 8.16
CA ASN A 93 17.30 -11.84 9.24
C ASN A 93 16.09 -11.05 9.77
N LYS A 94 15.59 -11.42 10.96
CA LYS A 94 14.46 -10.74 11.57
C LYS A 94 14.80 -9.27 11.86
N MET A 95 13.93 -8.38 11.42
CA MET A 95 13.98 -6.96 11.75
C MET A 95 13.54 -6.77 13.21
N ASN A 96 14.12 -5.77 13.86
CA ASN A 96 13.60 -5.30 15.15
C ASN A 96 12.43 -4.34 14.92
N LEU A 97 11.29 -4.90 14.52
CA LEU A 97 10.07 -4.12 14.33
C LEU A 97 9.45 -3.77 15.69
N LYS A 98 9.03 -2.53 15.84
CA LYS A 98 8.27 -2.13 17.02
C LYS A 98 6.96 -2.94 17.05
N PHE A 99 6.68 -3.51 18.21
CA PHE A 99 5.47 -4.25 18.50
C PHE A 99 4.86 -3.70 19.80
N PHE A 100 3.55 -3.54 19.86
CA PHE A 100 2.81 -3.17 21.04
C PHE A 100 1.69 -4.20 21.30
N ASP A 101 1.33 -4.36 22.56
CA ASP A 101 0.19 -5.17 22.95
C ASP A 101 -1.13 -4.48 22.54
N ILE A 102 -2.15 -5.26 22.20
CA ILE A 102 -3.45 -4.72 21.76
C ILE A 102 -4.07 -3.80 22.82
N SER A 103 -3.86 -4.07 24.10
CA SER A 103 -4.32 -3.23 25.21
C SER A 103 -3.66 -1.85 25.22
N GLU A 104 -2.36 -1.75 24.89
CA GLU A 104 -1.67 -0.46 24.72
C GLU A 104 -2.28 0.33 23.55
N GLY A 105 -2.60 -0.37 22.45
CA GLY A 105 -3.29 0.20 21.30
C GLY A 105 -4.68 0.73 21.65
N GLU A 106 -5.46 -0.03 22.42
CA GLU A 106 -6.79 0.38 22.88
C GLU A 106 -6.74 1.62 23.80
N GLU A 107 -5.77 1.69 24.72
CA GLU A 107 -5.56 2.88 25.55
C GLU A 107 -5.24 4.09 24.68
N ARG A 108 -4.37 3.93 23.69
CA ARG A 108 -4.03 5.02 22.77
C ARG A 108 -5.22 5.47 21.94
N ILE A 109 -6.09 4.57 21.48
CA ILE A 109 -7.34 4.95 20.79
C ILE A 109 -8.20 5.87 21.67
N LYS A 110 -8.33 5.61 22.97
CA LYS A 110 -9.09 6.48 23.88
C LYS A 110 -8.52 7.90 23.97
N GLU A 111 -7.18 8.02 23.95
CA GLU A 111 -6.51 9.34 23.89
C GLU A 111 -6.76 10.03 22.53
N LEU A 112 -6.61 9.30 21.41
CA LEU A 112 -6.85 9.82 20.06
C LEU A 112 -8.28 10.33 19.87
N MET A 113 -9.26 9.71 20.52
CA MET A 113 -10.65 10.16 20.47
C MET A 113 -10.86 11.54 21.12
N ASN A 114 -10.00 11.97 22.07
CA ASN A 114 -10.05 13.32 22.61
C ASN A 114 -9.61 14.35 21.55
N TYR A 115 -8.54 14.09 20.80
CA TYR A 115 -8.15 14.90 19.65
C TYR A 115 -9.26 14.96 18.60
N GLY A 116 -9.92 13.83 18.30
CA GLY A 116 -11.07 13.82 17.41
C GLY A 116 -12.21 14.73 17.88
N ASN A 117 -12.45 14.82 19.19
CA ASN A 117 -13.44 15.77 19.75
C ASN A 117 -13.05 17.22 19.49
N GLU A 118 -11.77 17.58 19.68
CA GLU A 118 -11.24 18.92 19.42
C GLU A 118 -11.39 19.28 17.92
N ILE A 119 -11.06 18.36 17.02
CA ILE A 119 -11.23 18.57 15.57
C ILE A 119 -12.70 18.82 15.20
N ARG A 120 -13.66 18.14 15.86
CA ARG A 120 -15.11 18.35 15.65
C ARG A 120 -15.58 19.76 15.97
N GLU A 121 -14.88 20.48 16.82
CA GLU A 121 -15.17 21.90 17.11
C GLU A 121 -14.66 22.83 16.01
N ILE A 122 -13.70 22.36 15.19
CA ILE A 122 -13.05 23.16 14.15
C ILE A 122 -13.74 23.01 12.80
N VAL A 123 -14.11 21.78 12.41
CA VAL A 123 -14.68 21.42 11.09
C VAL A 123 -15.88 20.48 11.23
N ASN A 124 -16.64 20.32 10.15
CA ASN A 124 -17.75 19.36 10.11
C ASN A 124 -17.22 17.95 9.81
N VAL A 125 -16.98 17.16 10.85
CA VAL A 125 -16.51 15.79 10.74
C VAL A 125 -17.63 14.87 10.28
N ILE A 126 -17.38 14.11 9.20
CA ILE A 126 -18.30 13.13 8.60
C ILE A 126 -18.08 11.76 9.25
N SER A 127 -16.83 11.34 9.34
CA SER A 127 -16.45 10.06 9.95
C SER A 127 -15.06 10.11 10.56
N GLU A 128 -14.87 9.31 11.59
CA GLU A 128 -13.57 9.01 12.19
C GLU A 128 -13.45 7.50 12.33
N TYR A 129 -12.25 7.01 12.07
CA TYR A 129 -11.93 5.61 12.20
C TYR A 129 -10.60 5.47 12.93
N TYR A 130 -10.62 4.74 14.04
CA TYR A 130 -9.47 4.42 14.86
C TYR A 130 -9.28 2.91 14.83
N SER A 131 -8.06 2.46 14.65
CA SER A 131 -7.74 1.04 14.63
C SER A 131 -6.40 0.80 15.32
N ALA A 132 -6.36 -0.23 16.16
CA ALA A 132 -5.14 -0.83 16.66
C ALA A 132 -5.20 -2.32 16.34
N LEU A 133 -4.18 -2.84 15.68
CA LEU A 133 -4.14 -4.23 15.26
C LEU A 133 -2.81 -4.91 15.61
N ASN A 134 -2.90 -6.18 15.92
CA ASN A 134 -1.81 -7.13 15.98
C ASN A 134 -2.03 -8.20 14.92
N LEU A 135 -1.01 -8.47 14.14
CA LEU A 135 -1.03 -9.45 13.06
C LEU A 135 0.15 -10.42 13.23
N LYS A 136 -0.16 -11.67 13.44
CA LYS A 136 0.82 -12.75 13.37
C LYS A 136 0.79 -13.39 12.00
N VAL A 137 1.94 -13.48 11.33
CA VAL A 137 2.12 -14.14 10.03
C VAL A 137 3.08 -15.30 10.19
N LYS A 138 2.72 -16.47 9.65
CA LYS A 138 3.59 -17.65 9.64
C LYS A 138 3.55 -18.34 8.28
N VAL A 139 4.72 -18.79 7.81
CA VAL A 139 4.86 -19.61 6.60
C VAL A 139 5.65 -20.85 6.95
N VAL A 140 5.06 -22.02 6.64
CA VAL A 140 5.72 -23.33 6.84
C VAL A 140 5.59 -24.13 5.56
N SER A 141 6.69 -24.74 5.07
CA SER A 141 6.66 -25.54 3.85
C SER A 141 7.41 -26.88 3.97
N THR A 142 7.08 -27.81 3.07
CA THR A 142 7.83 -29.07 2.91
C THR A 142 9.26 -28.87 2.47
N GLU A 143 9.59 -27.72 1.87
CA GLU A 143 10.92 -27.38 1.39
C GLU A 143 11.85 -26.85 2.51
N GLY A 144 11.30 -26.69 3.74
CA GLY A 144 12.06 -26.32 4.92
C GLY A 144 11.92 -24.84 5.31
N ILE A 145 11.01 -24.09 4.72
CA ILE A 145 10.64 -22.75 5.21
C ILE A 145 9.87 -22.94 6.51
N ASP A 146 10.28 -22.22 7.56
CA ASP A 146 9.54 -22.07 8.83
C ASP A 146 9.89 -20.70 9.41
N VAL A 147 9.06 -19.72 9.09
CA VAL A 147 9.25 -18.32 9.49
C VAL A 147 7.97 -17.74 10.08
N GLU A 148 8.14 -16.90 11.09
CA GLU A 148 7.05 -16.27 11.82
C GLU A 148 7.43 -14.85 12.21
N GLU A 149 6.49 -13.92 12.14
CA GLU A 149 6.66 -12.52 12.55
C GLU A 149 5.36 -11.97 13.13
N ASP A 150 5.50 -11.28 14.26
CA ASP A 150 4.43 -10.49 14.86
C ASP A 150 4.56 -9.04 14.41
N ARG A 151 3.45 -8.43 14.02
CA ARG A 151 3.35 -7.07 13.52
C ARG A 151 2.25 -6.34 14.26
N SER A 152 2.44 -5.07 14.54
CA SER A 152 1.38 -4.22 15.08
C SER A 152 1.29 -2.91 14.30
N LEU A 153 0.10 -2.35 14.27
CA LEU A 153 -0.17 -1.07 13.63
C LEU A 153 -1.28 -0.35 14.37
N ILE A 154 -1.07 0.92 14.66
CA ILE A 154 -2.13 1.82 15.07
C ILE A 154 -2.39 2.82 13.95
N SER A 155 -3.65 3.14 13.68
CA SER A 155 -4.01 4.11 12.65
C SER A 155 -5.19 4.96 13.07
N PHE A 156 -5.22 6.15 12.52
CA PHE A 156 -6.33 7.08 12.61
C PHE A 156 -6.65 7.61 11.21
N SER A 157 -7.93 7.68 10.88
CA SER A 157 -8.39 8.40 9.72
C SER A 157 -9.62 9.24 10.04
N ILE A 158 -9.75 10.35 9.32
CA ILE A 158 -10.85 11.29 9.46
C ILE A 158 -11.30 11.76 8.09
N ALA A 159 -12.61 11.80 7.91
CA ALA A 159 -13.25 12.47 6.79
C ALA A 159 -14.07 13.65 7.29
N TYR A 160 -13.87 14.80 6.69
CA TYR A 160 -14.53 16.03 7.08
C TYR A 160 -14.77 16.94 5.87
N ASN A 161 -15.62 17.95 6.06
CA ASN A 161 -15.71 19.06 5.14
C ASN A 161 -15.66 20.39 5.88
N VAL A 162 -15.34 21.42 5.13
CA VAL A 162 -15.29 22.83 5.62
C VAL A 162 -16.47 23.57 5.03
N LYS A 163 -17.20 24.32 5.87
CA LYS A 163 -18.29 25.18 5.46
C LYS A 163 -17.80 26.62 5.33
N SER A 164 -18.09 27.25 4.21
CA SER A 164 -18.03 28.70 4.04
C SER A 164 -19.46 29.26 4.11
N ASP A 165 -19.61 30.58 3.99
CA ASP A 165 -20.90 31.25 3.99
C ASP A 165 -21.80 30.82 2.81
N THR A 166 -21.19 30.36 1.70
CA THR A 166 -21.90 30.11 0.43
C THR A 166 -21.86 28.66 -0.06
N GLU A 167 -20.93 27.84 0.43
CA GLU A 167 -20.74 26.48 -0.05
C GLU A 167 -20.08 25.58 0.99
N VAL A 168 -20.10 24.29 0.70
CA VAL A 168 -19.37 23.26 1.48
C VAL A 168 -18.26 22.70 0.60
N SER A 169 -17.09 22.49 1.19
CA SER A 169 -15.95 21.85 0.47
C SER A 169 -16.31 20.43 0.05
N PRO A 170 -15.60 19.84 -0.91
CA PRO A 170 -15.54 18.40 -1.05
C PRO A 170 -15.13 17.73 0.26
N GLU A 171 -15.39 16.43 0.37
CA GLU A 171 -14.91 15.64 1.49
C GLU A 171 -13.39 15.57 1.47
N ILE A 172 -12.78 15.95 2.58
CA ILE A 172 -11.34 15.91 2.82
C ILE A 172 -11.06 14.71 3.71
N TYR A 173 -10.17 13.85 3.27
CA TYR A 173 -9.77 12.65 3.99
C TYR A 173 -8.32 12.77 4.46
N GLU A 174 -8.07 12.45 5.72
CA GLU A 174 -6.71 12.37 6.27
C GLU A 174 -6.50 11.00 6.93
N TYR A 175 -5.27 10.49 6.82
CA TYR A 175 -4.89 9.20 7.36
C TYR A 175 -3.46 9.25 7.88
N ILE A 176 -3.27 8.69 9.08
CA ILE A 176 -1.94 8.43 9.66
C ILE A 176 -1.89 7.04 10.26
N ALA A 177 -0.72 6.44 10.23
CA ALA A 177 -0.48 5.13 10.83
C ALA A 177 0.95 5.03 11.38
N SER A 178 1.12 4.24 12.44
CA SER A 178 2.42 4.01 13.05
C SER A 178 2.49 2.60 13.67
N ARG A 179 3.70 2.04 13.70
CA ARG A 179 3.99 0.84 14.51
C ARG A 179 4.20 1.14 15.99
N ASP A 180 4.48 2.38 16.33
CA ASP A 180 4.60 2.85 17.71
C ASP A 180 3.41 3.76 18.03
N PRO A 181 2.53 3.39 18.98
CA PRO A 181 1.38 4.21 19.35
C PRO A 181 1.75 5.63 19.77
N LYS A 182 2.94 5.81 20.34
CA LYS A 182 3.44 7.12 20.78
C LYS A 182 3.92 8.03 19.64
N MET A 183 4.22 7.43 18.49
CA MET A 183 4.71 8.14 17.31
C MET A 183 3.59 8.48 16.31
N LEU A 184 2.33 8.22 16.66
CA LEU A 184 1.19 8.66 15.86
C LEU A 184 0.98 10.16 16.08
N ASP A 185 1.40 10.95 15.11
CA ASP A 185 1.50 12.41 15.18
C ASP A 185 0.15 13.07 14.83
N MET A 186 -0.65 13.35 15.87
CA MET A 186 -1.96 14.01 15.71
C MET A 186 -1.82 15.50 15.39
N GLU A 187 -0.73 16.14 15.77
CA GLU A 187 -0.48 17.57 15.48
C GLU A 187 -0.48 17.79 13.95
N LYS A 188 0.07 16.86 13.17
CA LYS A 188 -0.01 16.91 11.70
C LYS A 188 -1.42 16.94 11.15
N ILE A 189 -2.32 16.18 11.76
CA ILE A 189 -3.74 16.17 11.36
C ILE A 189 -4.40 17.49 11.73
N GLU A 190 -4.14 18.00 12.93
CA GLU A 190 -4.68 19.27 13.39
C GLU A 190 -4.20 20.44 12.53
N ASP A 191 -2.89 20.53 12.26
CA ASP A 191 -2.31 21.52 11.36
C ASP A 191 -2.95 21.48 9.97
N LYS A 192 -3.16 20.25 9.44
CA LYS A 192 -3.81 20.07 8.16
C LYS A 192 -5.28 20.52 8.17
N VAL A 193 -6.02 20.18 9.22
CA VAL A 193 -7.41 20.62 9.42
C VAL A 193 -7.51 22.15 9.50
N MET A 194 -6.60 22.78 10.26
CA MET A 194 -6.54 24.24 10.37
C MET A 194 -6.20 24.91 9.03
N LEU A 195 -5.26 24.35 8.29
CA LEU A 195 -4.92 24.82 6.93
C LEU A 195 -6.14 24.71 6.01
N MET A 196 -6.81 23.57 6.00
CA MET A 196 -7.98 23.35 5.14
C MET A 196 -9.14 24.27 5.55
N ARG A 197 -9.37 24.48 6.84
CA ARG A 197 -10.34 25.47 7.33
C ARG A 197 -10.06 26.87 6.82
N LYS A 198 -8.78 27.30 6.85
CA LYS A 198 -8.36 28.61 6.35
C LYS A 198 -8.61 28.76 4.86
N ILE A 199 -8.27 27.75 4.06
CA ILE A 199 -8.33 27.77 2.61
C ILE A 199 -9.78 27.60 2.12
N TYR A 200 -10.48 26.59 2.60
CA TYR A 200 -11.84 26.23 2.16
C TYR A 200 -12.96 26.93 2.93
N GLY A 201 -12.63 27.69 3.97
CA GLY A 201 -13.55 28.60 4.67
C GLY A 201 -13.99 29.80 3.82
N ARG A 202 -13.46 29.94 2.61
CA ARG A 202 -13.82 30.96 1.61
C ARG A 202 -14.43 30.30 0.39
N LYS A 203 -15.05 31.10 -0.49
CA LYS A 203 -15.60 30.61 -1.75
C LYS A 203 -14.49 30.08 -2.65
N ARG A 204 -14.71 28.89 -3.20
CA ARG A 204 -13.79 28.29 -4.18
C ARG A 204 -13.84 29.00 -5.52
N GLU A 205 -12.68 29.25 -6.10
CA GLU A 205 -12.54 29.88 -7.39
C GLU A 205 -12.51 28.85 -8.52
N LYS A 206 -12.96 29.24 -9.71
CA LYS A 206 -12.77 28.46 -10.91
C LYS A 206 -11.37 28.74 -11.46
N LEU A 207 -10.66 27.69 -11.81
CA LEU A 207 -9.39 27.85 -12.50
C LEU A 207 -9.64 28.33 -13.94
N GLU A 208 -9.15 29.54 -14.28
CA GLU A 208 -9.35 30.12 -15.61
C GLU A 208 -8.25 29.77 -16.62
N LYS A 209 -7.11 29.29 -16.13
CA LYS A 209 -5.92 29.01 -16.94
C LYS A 209 -5.60 27.51 -16.91
N LYS A 210 -5.21 26.99 -18.08
CA LYS A 210 -4.61 25.65 -18.14
C LYS A 210 -3.26 25.69 -17.43
N LEU A 211 -3.07 24.78 -16.47
CA LEU A 211 -1.82 24.66 -15.73
C LEU A 211 -0.78 23.86 -16.53
N THR A 212 0.44 24.33 -16.52
CA THR A 212 1.56 23.64 -17.15
C THR A 212 2.34 22.78 -16.18
N SER A 213 2.25 23.08 -14.88
CA SER A 213 2.93 22.38 -13.78
C SER A 213 2.12 22.56 -12.51
N VAL A 214 2.13 21.58 -11.63
CA VAL A 214 1.45 21.58 -10.31
C VAL A 214 2.27 20.81 -9.29
N LYS A 215 2.08 21.10 -8.01
CA LYS A 215 2.67 20.38 -6.88
C LYS A 215 1.67 19.32 -6.38
N PHE A 216 2.06 18.07 -6.39
CA PHE A 216 1.33 16.98 -5.73
C PHE A 216 1.91 16.75 -4.34
N THR A 217 1.06 16.75 -3.32
CA THR A 217 1.49 16.32 -1.97
C THR A 217 1.78 14.82 -1.97
N THR A 218 2.49 14.35 -0.94
CA THR A 218 2.74 12.91 -0.76
C THR A 218 1.44 12.09 -0.71
N LYS A 219 0.38 12.64 -0.13
CA LYS A 219 -0.96 12.04 -0.12
C LYS A 219 -1.52 11.87 -1.53
N ALA A 220 -1.56 12.95 -2.32
CA ALA A 220 -2.06 12.87 -3.70
C ALA A 220 -1.21 11.93 -4.57
N LEU A 221 0.11 11.88 -4.35
CA LEU A 221 0.99 10.91 -4.99
C LEU A 221 0.68 9.47 -4.56
N ALA A 222 0.41 9.23 -3.28
CA ALA A 222 0.02 7.91 -2.80
C ALA A 222 -1.28 7.44 -3.46
N GLU A 223 -2.25 8.33 -3.62
CA GLU A 223 -3.53 8.03 -4.24
C GLU A 223 -3.43 7.79 -5.76
N LEU A 224 -2.57 8.53 -6.47
CA LEU A 224 -2.44 8.45 -7.94
C LEU A 224 -1.30 7.54 -8.40
N LEU A 225 -0.08 7.82 -7.93
CA LEU A 225 1.13 7.17 -8.42
C LEU A 225 1.23 5.72 -7.95
N VAL A 226 0.96 5.46 -6.66
CA VAL A 226 1.18 4.12 -6.10
C VAL A 226 0.36 3.03 -6.81
N PRO A 227 -0.95 3.15 -7.03
CA PRO A 227 -1.72 2.11 -7.73
C PRO A 227 -1.23 1.89 -9.16
N LEU A 228 -0.99 2.96 -9.91
CA LEU A 228 -0.52 2.88 -11.31
C LEU A 228 0.88 2.27 -11.39
N PHE A 229 1.81 2.71 -10.54
CA PHE A 229 3.19 2.24 -10.54
C PHE A 229 3.30 0.81 -10.05
N SER A 230 2.56 0.43 -8.99
CA SER A 230 2.56 -0.94 -8.46
C SER A 230 2.10 -1.96 -9.49
N SER A 231 1.07 -1.65 -10.27
CA SER A 231 0.66 -2.49 -11.39
C SER A 231 1.73 -2.55 -12.47
N SER A 232 2.29 -1.39 -12.83
CA SER A 232 3.23 -1.27 -13.95
C SER A 232 4.59 -1.90 -13.68
N ILE A 233 5.02 -1.99 -12.41
CA ILE A 233 6.33 -2.54 -12.02
C ILE A 233 6.29 -4.06 -11.74
N SER A 234 5.15 -4.71 -11.91
CA SER A 234 4.99 -6.15 -11.76
C SER A 234 5.62 -6.91 -12.94
N LEU A 235 6.46 -7.89 -12.65
CA LEU A 235 7.06 -8.78 -13.66
C LEU A 235 6.00 -9.62 -14.38
N GLU A 236 4.89 -9.96 -13.71
CA GLU A 236 3.73 -10.58 -14.35
C GLU A 236 3.16 -9.69 -15.45
N ASN A 237 2.88 -8.43 -15.13
CA ASN A 237 2.30 -7.48 -16.08
C ASN A 237 3.28 -7.17 -17.22
N TYR A 238 4.58 -7.07 -16.92
CA TYR A 238 5.62 -6.93 -17.94
C TYR A 238 5.64 -8.12 -18.91
N TYR A 239 5.62 -9.34 -18.40
CA TYR A 239 5.60 -10.55 -19.22
C TYR A 239 4.33 -10.66 -20.08
N ARG A 240 3.19 -10.22 -19.55
CA ARG A 240 1.91 -10.22 -20.25
C ARG A 240 1.73 -9.06 -21.22
N GLY A 241 2.69 -8.12 -21.32
CA GLY A 241 2.57 -6.90 -22.12
C GLY A 241 1.55 -5.89 -21.56
N LYS A 242 1.28 -5.94 -20.25
CA LYS A 242 0.30 -5.14 -19.53
C LYS A 242 0.96 -4.06 -18.66
N THR A 243 1.92 -3.37 -19.23
CA THR A 243 2.59 -2.24 -18.57
C THR A 243 3.13 -1.26 -19.60
N PRO A 244 3.06 0.06 -19.35
CA PRO A 244 3.70 1.06 -20.19
C PRO A 244 5.23 1.08 -20.03
N LEU A 245 5.77 0.53 -18.93
CA LEU A 245 7.20 0.58 -18.63
C LEU A 245 7.97 -0.50 -19.40
N LYS A 246 9.20 -0.15 -19.81
CA LYS A 246 10.11 -1.07 -20.47
C LYS A 246 11.44 -1.13 -19.70
N GLU A 247 11.98 -2.34 -19.54
CA GLU A 247 13.30 -2.53 -18.94
C GLU A 247 14.38 -1.82 -19.78
N GLY A 248 15.25 -1.11 -19.11
CA GLY A 248 16.30 -0.34 -19.74
C GLY A 248 15.88 1.04 -20.28
N GLU A 249 14.58 1.35 -20.27
CA GLU A 249 14.08 2.68 -20.70
C GLU A 249 14.48 3.75 -19.70
N THR A 250 15.00 4.87 -20.20
CA THR A 250 15.23 6.07 -19.37
C THR A 250 14.00 6.95 -19.41
N ILE A 251 13.49 7.28 -18.22
CA ILE A 251 12.29 8.10 -18.03
C ILE A 251 12.66 9.51 -17.58
N ASN A 252 13.38 9.63 -16.45
CA ASN A 252 13.76 10.92 -15.87
C ASN A 252 15.07 10.79 -15.08
N PRO A 253 16.20 11.36 -15.53
CA PRO A 253 17.52 11.15 -14.91
C PRO A 253 17.64 11.56 -13.43
N SER A 254 16.77 12.42 -12.93
CA SER A 254 16.77 12.83 -11.52
C SER A 254 16.00 11.89 -10.59
N LEU A 255 15.27 10.91 -11.16
CA LEU A 255 14.35 10.04 -10.43
C LEU A 255 15.01 8.70 -10.04
N GLU A 256 14.82 8.32 -8.80
CA GLU A 256 15.06 6.98 -8.30
C GLU A 256 13.82 6.48 -7.54
N ILE A 257 13.40 5.23 -7.79
CA ILE A 257 12.31 4.58 -7.05
C ILE A 257 12.79 3.23 -6.53
N ILE A 258 12.55 2.98 -5.25
CA ILE A 258 12.99 1.79 -4.53
C ILE A 258 11.77 1.14 -3.87
N ASP A 259 11.64 -0.18 -3.94
CA ASP A 259 10.80 -0.94 -3.01
C ASP A 259 11.63 -1.28 -1.77
N ASN A 260 11.29 -0.68 -0.63
CA ASN A 260 12.06 -0.77 0.61
C ASN A 260 11.26 -1.41 1.75
N PRO A 261 11.11 -2.75 1.78
CA PRO A 261 10.44 -3.46 2.88
C PRO A 261 11.22 -3.41 4.21
N LEU A 262 12.47 -2.96 4.18
CA LEU A 262 13.38 -2.96 5.33
C LEU A 262 13.45 -1.60 6.04
N MET A 263 12.59 -0.65 5.67
CA MET A 263 12.53 0.67 6.31
C MET A 263 12.10 0.53 7.78
N SER A 264 12.97 0.95 8.70
CA SER A 264 12.72 0.81 10.13
C SER A 264 11.43 1.54 10.54
N ASN A 265 10.58 0.85 11.30
CA ASN A 265 9.32 1.37 11.87
C ASN A 265 8.27 1.90 10.87
N ALA A 266 8.44 1.70 9.56
CA ALA A 266 7.40 2.04 8.61
C ALA A 266 6.25 1.01 8.67
N PRO A 267 5.00 1.44 8.42
CA PRO A 267 3.80 0.60 8.61
C PRO A 267 3.86 -0.77 7.92
N TYR A 268 4.41 -0.81 6.70
CA TYR A 268 4.42 -2.03 5.86
C TYR A 268 5.79 -2.73 5.79
N SER A 269 6.72 -2.40 6.69
CA SER A 269 8.01 -3.08 6.81
C SER A 269 7.83 -4.52 7.26
N ARG A 270 8.68 -5.43 6.76
CA ARG A 270 8.58 -6.87 7.03
C ARG A 270 9.92 -7.56 6.84
N SER A 271 10.19 -8.59 7.63
CA SER A 271 11.43 -9.38 7.54
C SER A 271 11.43 -10.37 6.37
N PHE A 272 10.24 -10.83 5.95
CA PHE A 272 10.06 -11.77 4.85
C PHE A 272 8.77 -11.49 4.09
N ASP A 273 8.73 -11.93 2.84
CA ASP A 273 7.54 -11.87 1.99
C ASP A 273 6.55 -13.01 2.31
N THR A 274 5.41 -13.03 1.64
CA THR A 274 4.38 -14.04 1.93
C THR A 274 4.66 -15.45 1.38
N GLU A 275 5.78 -15.65 0.72
CA GLU A 275 6.34 -16.98 0.40
C GLU A 275 7.41 -17.42 1.42
N GLY A 276 7.66 -16.61 2.47
CA GLY A 276 8.63 -16.90 3.51
C GLY A 276 10.08 -16.60 3.13
N LEU A 277 10.30 -15.89 2.04
CA LEU A 277 11.63 -15.48 1.59
C LEU A 277 12.04 -14.13 2.23
N PRO A 278 13.36 -13.94 2.56
CA PRO A 278 13.81 -12.72 3.22
C PRO A 278 13.53 -11.49 2.38
N SER A 279 13.00 -10.45 3.01
CA SER A 279 12.77 -9.16 2.34
C SER A 279 14.06 -8.58 1.78
N LYS A 280 13.97 -7.99 0.59
CA LYS A 280 15.08 -7.37 -0.13
C LYS A 280 14.74 -5.92 -0.49
N LEU A 281 15.73 -5.04 -0.40
CA LEU A 281 15.64 -3.71 -1.01
C LEU A 281 15.78 -3.86 -2.52
N ASN A 282 14.80 -3.37 -3.28
CA ASN A 282 14.78 -3.45 -4.73
C ASN A 282 14.81 -2.06 -5.36
N VAL A 283 15.90 -1.70 -6.01
CA VAL A 283 15.97 -0.49 -6.83
C VAL A 283 15.24 -0.78 -8.14
N LEU A 284 14.16 -0.07 -8.41
CA LEU A 284 13.26 -0.27 -9.56
C LEU A 284 13.58 0.69 -10.68
N ILE A 285 13.76 1.96 -10.32
CA ILE A 285 14.26 3.01 -11.21
C ILE A 285 15.54 3.56 -10.60
N LYS A 286 16.63 3.54 -11.35
CA LYS A 286 17.94 4.06 -10.96
C LYS A 286 18.41 5.11 -11.96
N GLU A 287 18.72 6.31 -11.49
CA GLU A 287 19.13 7.43 -12.36
C GLU A 287 18.17 7.59 -13.56
N GLY A 288 16.87 7.46 -13.28
CA GLY A 288 15.80 7.55 -14.24
C GLY A 288 15.59 6.37 -15.16
N LYS A 289 16.41 5.33 -15.08
CA LYS A 289 16.32 4.14 -15.91
C LYS A 289 15.56 3.03 -15.18
N VAL A 290 14.57 2.42 -15.82
CA VAL A 290 13.88 1.23 -15.31
C VAL A 290 14.86 0.05 -15.34
N VAL A 291 15.27 -0.43 -14.16
CA VAL A 291 16.32 -1.46 -14.04
C VAL A 291 15.80 -2.79 -13.53
N LYS A 292 14.63 -2.81 -12.89
CA LYS A 292 14.11 -4.03 -12.27
C LYS A 292 12.58 -3.99 -12.21
N PHE A 293 11.94 -5.16 -12.39
CA PHE A 293 10.53 -5.40 -12.10
C PHE A 293 10.41 -6.29 -10.86
N LEU A 294 9.38 -6.06 -10.05
CA LEU A 294 9.11 -6.88 -8.87
C LEU A 294 8.59 -8.25 -9.28
N SER A 295 9.00 -9.29 -8.56
CA SER A 295 8.64 -10.68 -8.84
C SER A 295 8.40 -11.48 -7.57
N ASN A 296 7.72 -12.60 -7.72
CA ASN A 296 7.62 -13.69 -6.77
C ASN A 296 8.26 -14.96 -7.38
N THR A 297 8.25 -16.06 -6.67
CA THR A 297 8.89 -17.31 -7.10
C THR A 297 8.38 -17.78 -8.46
N TYR A 298 7.07 -17.83 -8.69
CA TYR A 298 6.50 -18.31 -9.94
C TYR A 298 6.94 -17.46 -11.15
N TRP A 299 6.84 -16.13 -11.07
CA TRP A 299 7.16 -15.25 -12.18
C TRP A 299 8.66 -15.13 -12.41
N SER A 300 9.46 -15.24 -11.35
CA SER A 300 10.92 -15.35 -11.48
C SER A 300 11.31 -16.58 -12.31
N LEU A 301 10.82 -17.75 -11.93
CA LEU A 301 11.08 -19.01 -12.64
C LEU A 301 10.58 -18.97 -14.10
N LYS A 302 9.38 -18.46 -14.31
CA LYS A 302 8.76 -18.40 -15.64
C LYS A 302 9.48 -17.50 -16.62
N THR A 303 10.07 -16.42 -16.12
CA THR A 303 10.77 -15.43 -16.95
C THR A 303 12.27 -15.59 -16.98
N GLY A 304 12.84 -16.40 -16.07
CA GLY A 304 14.29 -16.53 -15.86
C GLY A 304 14.95 -15.29 -15.24
N LYS A 305 14.13 -14.38 -14.66
CA LYS A 305 14.63 -13.17 -13.99
C LYS A 305 14.80 -13.41 -12.48
N GLU A 306 15.53 -12.51 -11.81
CA GLU A 306 15.74 -12.54 -10.37
C GLU A 306 14.41 -12.56 -9.60
N ASN A 307 14.32 -13.36 -8.53
CA ASN A 307 13.25 -13.25 -7.55
C ASN A 307 13.52 -12.08 -6.60
N THR A 308 12.64 -11.10 -6.62
CA THR A 308 12.76 -9.88 -5.79
C THR A 308 12.16 -10.04 -4.41
N HIS A 309 11.58 -11.20 -4.08
CA HIS A 309 10.90 -11.48 -2.80
C HIS A 309 9.80 -10.44 -2.50
N SER A 310 8.99 -10.17 -3.52
CA SER A 310 7.91 -9.19 -3.45
C SER A 310 6.53 -9.84 -3.48
N SER A 311 6.44 -11.05 -2.92
CA SER A 311 5.20 -11.76 -2.76
C SER A 311 4.30 -11.10 -1.71
N SER A 312 3.00 -11.03 -2.00
CA SER A 312 1.96 -10.53 -1.11
C SER A 312 0.70 -11.38 -1.24
N ARG A 313 0.05 -11.71 -0.15
CA ARG A 313 -1.26 -12.38 -0.10
C ARG A 313 -1.90 -12.25 1.28
N ASN A 314 -3.18 -12.54 1.35
CA ASN A 314 -3.83 -13.00 2.56
C ASN A 314 -3.95 -14.54 2.55
N TYR A 315 -4.52 -15.13 3.60
CA TYR A 315 -4.67 -16.60 3.68
C TYR A 315 -5.64 -17.17 2.64
N SER A 316 -6.56 -16.36 2.09
CA SER A 316 -7.59 -16.79 1.13
C SER A 316 -7.18 -16.66 -0.34
N THR A 317 -5.96 -16.19 -0.62
CA THR A 317 -5.47 -15.95 -1.98
C THR A 317 -4.12 -16.61 -2.25
N LEU A 318 -3.85 -16.88 -3.53
CA LEU A 318 -2.51 -17.22 -3.98
C LEU A 318 -1.58 -16.00 -3.94
N PRO A 319 -0.25 -16.21 -3.87
CA PRO A 319 0.72 -15.13 -3.91
C PRO A 319 0.61 -14.27 -5.17
N ILE A 320 0.51 -12.96 -4.98
CA ILE A 320 0.60 -11.95 -6.03
C ILE A 320 1.88 -11.13 -5.86
N ILE A 321 2.25 -10.35 -6.87
CA ILE A 321 3.37 -9.41 -6.78
C ILE A 321 2.85 -8.06 -6.30
N SER A 322 3.46 -7.51 -5.25
CA SER A 322 3.12 -6.17 -4.74
C SER A 322 4.34 -5.53 -4.08
N PRO A 323 4.59 -4.23 -4.29
CA PRO A 323 5.58 -3.50 -3.51
C PRO A 323 5.15 -3.42 -2.04
N SER A 324 6.12 -3.24 -1.16
CA SER A 324 5.91 -3.00 0.26
C SER A 324 5.83 -1.51 0.56
N ILE A 325 6.95 -0.80 0.47
CA ILE A 325 7.03 0.65 0.63
C ILE A 325 7.79 1.20 -0.58
N LEU A 326 7.10 2.02 -1.36
CA LEU A 326 7.73 2.74 -2.45
C LEU A 326 8.42 3.99 -1.92
N GLU A 327 9.73 4.01 -1.99
CA GLU A 327 10.56 5.16 -1.66
C GLU A 327 10.90 5.92 -2.93
N VAL A 328 10.52 7.20 -3.00
CA VAL A 328 10.79 8.07 -4.15
C VAL A 328 11.88 9.08 -3.78
N ASN A 329 12.93 9.08 -4.58
CA ASN A 329 14.06 10.01 -4.49
C ASN A 329 14.12 10.88 -5.74
N VAL A 330 14.20 12.19 -5.58
CA VAL A 330 14.39 13.15 -6.66
C VAL A 330 15.54 14.08 -6.30
N LYS A 331 16.50 14.25 -7.21
CA LYS A 331 17.70 15.06 -6.99
C LYS A 331 17.36 16.54 -6.97
N GLU A 332 16.60 16.99 -7.95
CA GLU A 332 16.27 18.39 -8.17
C GLU A 332 15.24 18.90 -7.14
N LYS A 333 15.30 20.18 -6.83
CA LYS A 333 14.27 20.91 -6.07
C LYS A 333 13.44 21.75 -7.02
N SER A 334 12.16 21.80 -6.76
CA SER A 334 11.21 22.64 -7.51
C SER A 334 10.07 23.05 -6.62
N GLU A 335 9.51 24.23 -6.87
CA GLU A 335 8.36 24.75 -6.13
C GLU A 335 7.24 25.13 -7.10
N ASN A 336 6.01 25.00 -6.66
CA ASN A 336 4.83 25.44 -7.39
C ASN A 336 3.76 25.89 -6.39
N GLU A 337 3.09 26.97 -6.72
CA GLU A 337 2.05 27.56 -5.87
C GLU A 337 0.74 26.77 -5.89
N ILE A 338 0.47 26.03 -6.99
CA ILE A 338 -0.76 25.24 -7.13
C ILE A 338 -0.52 23.84 -6.58
N VAL A 339 -1.24 23.52 -5.53
CA VAL A 339 -1.12 22.27 -4.78
C VAL A 339 -2.33 21.38 -5.05
N ILE A 340 -2.09 20.14 -5.43
CA ILE A 340 -3.08 19.05 -5.46
C ILE A 340 -2.79 18.15 -4.27
N ASP A 341 -3.78 17.97 -3.38
CA ASP A 341 -3.61 17.21 -2.15
C ASP A 341 -4.43 15.92 -2.12
N GLN A 342 -5.51 15.86 -2.86
CA GLN A 342 -6.36 14.67 -2.89
C GLN A 342 -6.88 14.42 -4.29
N VAL A 343 -6.77 13.18 -4.74
CA VAL A 343 -7.30 12.75 -6.05
C VAL A 343 -8.26 11.58 -5.87
N GLN A 344 -9.27 11.52 -6.73
CA GLN A 344 -10.31 10.50 -6.69
C GLN A 344 -10.51 9.89 -8.08
N GLY A 345 -10.97 8.63 -8.13
CA GLY A 345 -11.31 7.95 -9.38
C GLY A 345 -10.16 7.16 -10.01
N VAL A 346 -9.03 6.96 -9.35
CA VAL A 346 -7.87 6.21 -9.88
C VAL A 346 -8.24 4.76 -10.26
N HIS A 347 -9.20 4.15 -9.59
CA HIS A 347 -9.68 2.79 -9.89
C HIS A 347 -10.31 2.64 -11.30
N THR A 348 -10.67 3.76 -11.95
CA THR A 348 -11.17 3.77 -13.34
C THR A 348 -10.07 3.91 -14.38
N SER A 349 -8.81 4.03 -13.97
CA SER A 349 -7.65 4.16 -14.85
C SER A 349 -7.38 2.87 -15.62
N ASN A 350 -6.73 2.99 -16.75
CA ASN A 350 -6.23 1.83 -17.50
C ASN A 350 -4.85 1.43 -16.98
N PHE A 351 -4.80 0.47 -16.08
CA PHE A 351 -3.55 0.01 -15.47
C PHE A 351 -2.60 -0.68 -16.46
N ASP A 352 -3.13 -1.25 -17.55
CA ASP A 352 -2.32 -1.94 -18.57
C ASP A 352 -1.53 -0.94 -19.43
N THR A 353 -2.10 0.24 -19.72
CA THR A 353 -1.47 1.30 -20.51
C THR A 353 -0.90 2.43 -19.65
N GLY A 354 -1.30 2.51 -18.39
CA GLY A 354 -0.94 3.59 -17.47
C GLY A 354 -1.72 4.89 -17.69
N GLU A 355 -2.76 4.89 -18.55
CA GLU A 355 -3.61 6.05 -18.79
C GLU A 355 -4.55 6.29 -17.61
N PHE A 356 -4.67 7.55 -17.19
CA PHE A 356 -5.56 7.97 -16.12
C PHE A 356 -6.31 9.26 -16.45
N SER A 357 -7.51 9.37 -15.88
CA SER A 357 -8.28 10.60 -15.81
C SER A 357 -8.98 10.60 -14.46
N VAL A 358 -8.54 11.48 -13.58
CA VAL A 358 -8.95 11.52 -12.17
C VAL A 358 -9.41 12.93 -11.79
N VAL A 359 -10.13 13.03 -10.68
CA VAL A 359 -10.55 14.31 -10.11
C VAL A 359 -9.59 14.71 -9.01
N ALA A 360 -8.94 15.87 -9.15
CA ALA A 360 -8.25 16.53 -8.05
C ALA A 360 -9.32 17.27 -7.22
N SER A 361 -9.78 16.60 -6.17
CA SER A 361 -10.90 17.10 -5.33
C SER A 361 -10.46 18.18 -4.35
N ILE A 362 -9.22 18.16 -3.89
CA ILE A 362 -8.64 19.15 -2.98
C ILE A 362 -7.44 19.81 -3.66
N THR A 363 -7.64 21.07 -4.05
CA THR A 363 -6.64 21.87 -4.78
C THR A 363 -6.68 23.32 -4.33
N TRP A 364 -5.52 23.93 -4.12
CA TRP A 364 -5.43 25.35 -3.74
C TRP A 364 -4.18 26.02 -4.29
N ASN A 365 -4.20 27.36 -4.29
CA ASN A 365 -2.99 28.18 -4.43
C ASN A 365 -2.42 28.47 -3.04
N GLU A 366 -1.21 27.97 -2.78
CA GLU A 366 -0.55 28.07 -1.47
C GLU A 366 -0.20 29.52 -1.12
N LYS A 367 0.26 30.31 -2.10
CA LYS A 367 0.65 31.70 -1.92
C LYS A 367 -0.54 32.64 -1.73
N GLU A 368 -1.61 32.43 -2.50
CA GLU A 368 -2.82 33.24 -2.43
C GLU A 368 -3.81 32.75 -1.37
N GLU A 369 -3.60 31.55 -0.81
CA GLU A 369 -4.47 30.87 0.14
C GLU A 369 -5.91 30.73 -0.38
N LYS A 370 -6.05 30.35 -1.66
CA LYS A 370 -7.32 30.23 -2.36
C LYS A 370 -7.60 28.79 -2.79
N ALA A 371 -8.77 28.26 -2.43
CA ALA A 371 -9.25 26.97 -2.90
C ALA A 371 -9.76 27.07 -4.33
N TYR A 372 -9.47 26.04 -5.11
CA TYR A 372 -10.09 25.84 -6.43
C TYR A 372 -11.25 24.84 -6.37
N ARG A 373 -12.17 24.96 -7.33
CA ARG A 373 -13.11 23.89 -7.61
C ARG A 373 -12.37 22.68 -8.12
N GLU A 374 -13.04 21.52 -8.08
CA GLU A 374 -12.47 20.25 -8.52
C GLU A 374 -11.90 20.39 -9.94
N LEU A 375 -10.69 19.90 -10.12
CA LEU A 375 -9.99 19.88 -11.41
C LEU A 375 -9.92 18.47 -11.95
N THR A 376 -9.90 18.34 -13.25
CA THR A 376 -9.57 17.08 -13.93
C THR A 376 -8.06 16.99 -14.13
N VAL A 377 -7.48 15.87 -13.69
CA VAL A 377 -6.07 15.56 -13.95
C VAL A 377 -6.02 14.31 -14.84
N SER A 378 -5.45 14.46 -16.04
CA SER A 378 -5.33 13.35 -16.98
C SER A 378 -3.97 13.25 -17.62
N GLY A 379 -3.58 12.03 -17.97
CA GLY A 379 -2.29 11.74 -18.57
C GLY A 379 -1.99 10.26 -18.61
N ASN A 380 -0.70 9.96 -18.68
CA ASN A 380 -0.18 8.61 -18.66
C ASN A 380 0.92 8.50 -17.59
N LEU A 381 1.08 7.34 -16.98
CA LEU A 381 2.10 7.10 -15.94
C LEU A 381 3.52 7.51 -16.38
N LYS A 382 3.91 7.22 -17.64
CA LYS A 382 5.23 7.63 -18.13
C LYS A 382 5.38 9.14 -18.20
N ASP A 383 4.35 9.85 -18.64
CA ASP A 383 4.38 11.31 -18.75
C ASP A 383 4.38 11.93 -17.34
N LEU A 384 3.65 11.32 -16.40
CA LEU A 384 3.70 11.69 -14.97
C LEU A 384 5.13 11.59 -14.44
N LEU A 385 5.80 10.45 -14.64
CA LEU A 385 7.17 10.23 -14.16
C LEU A 385 8.21 11.11 -14.90
N ARG A 386 8.06 11.29 -16.21
CA ARG A 386 8.92 12.19 -17.02
C ARG A 386 8.77 13.64 -16.61
N GLY A 387 7.55 14.02 -16.27
CA GLY A 387 7.19 15.38 -15.89
C GLY A 387 7.66 15.81 -14.51
N ILE A 388 8.22 14.94 -13.69
CA ILE A 388 8.75 15.31 -12.38
C ILE A 388 9.89 16.32 -12.57
N GLU A 389 9.67 17.55 -12.16
CA GLU A 389 10.65 18.65 -12.23
C GLU A 389 11.55 18.67 -11.00
N GLY A 390 11.00 18.30 -9.84
CA GLY A 390 11.75 18.30 -8.59
C GLY A 390 10.88 18.00 -7.37
N LYS A 391 11.56 17.91 -6.23
CA LYS A 391 10.94 17.72 -4.91
C LYS A 391 10.68 19.07 -4.26
N SER A 392 9.58 19.14 -3.48
CA SER A 392 9.23 20.22 -2.59
C SER A 392 9.05 19.67 -1.17
N GLY A 393 9.73 20.27 -0.21
CA GLY A 393 9.71 19.83 1.19
C GLY A 393 10.51 18.54 1.47
N GLU A 394 10.31 18.02 2.66
CA GLU A 394 10.95 16.79 3.13
C GLU A 394 10.09 15.56 2.79
N LYS A 395 10.72 14.39 2.88
CA LYS A 395 9.98 13.13 2.70
C LYS A 395 9.09 12.83 3.89
N GLU A 396 7.93 12.33 3.60
CA GLU A 396 6.98 11.81 4.58
C GLU A 396 6.38 10.47 4.13
N ILE A 397 5.82 9.73 5.07
CA ILE A 397 5.12 8.48 4.79
C ILE A 397 3.63 8.76 4.72
N TYR A 398 3.01 8.33 3.61
CA TYR A 398 1.55 8.23 3.50
C TYR A 398 1.19 6.86 2.92
N GLY A 399 0.50 6.02 3.71
CA GLY A 399 0.26 4.63 3.34
C GLY A 399 1.57 3.87 3.11
N ASN A 400 1.74 3.34 1.92
CA ASN A 400 2.96 2.64 1.49
C ASN A 400 3.87 3.46 0.56
N LEU A 401 3.73 4.78 0.57
CA LEU A 401 4.61 5.71 -0.13
C LEU A 401 5.48 6.49 0.87
N TYR A 402 6.78 6.54 0.64
CA TYR A 402 7.73 7.41 1.31
C TYR A 402 8.33 8.38 0.28
N SER A 403 7.83 9.60 0.24
CA SER A 403 8.13 10.57 -0.81
C SER A 403 8.10 12.00 -0.27
N PRO A 404 8.85 12.94 -0.82
CA PRO A 404 8.50 14.35 -0.70
C PRO A 404 7.30 14.67 -1.59
N SER A 405 6.70 15.86 -1.43
CA SER A 405 5.84 16.42 -2.46
C SER A 405 6.61 16.59 -3.77
N LEU A 406 5.97 16.42 -4.90
CA LEU A 406 6.61 16.52 -6.23
C LEU A 406 5.95 17.59 -7.09
N VAL A 407 6.78 18.38 -7.75
CA VAL A 407 6.34 19.30 -8.80
C VAL A 407 6.39 18.57 -10.13
N ILE A 408 5.25 18.51 -10.83
CA ILE A 408 5.08 17.71 -12.04
C ILE A 408 4.51 18.59 -13.15
N LYS A 409 5.14 18.54 -14.33
CA LYS A 409 4.67 19.19 -15.56
C LYS A 409 4.22 18.18 -16.62
N GLY A 410 3.65 18.68 -17.70
CA GLY A 410 3.33 17.88 -18.89
C GLY A 410 2.14 16.95 -18.75
N ILE A 411 1.43 16.99 -17.62
CA ILE A 411 0.11 16.37 -17.45
C ILE A 411 -0.99 17.41 -17.72
N ASN A 412 -2.17 16.95 -18.09
CA ASN A 412 -3.28 17.86 -18.34
C ASN A 412 -4.05 18.12 -17.05
N VAL A 413 -4.11 19.39 -16.64
CA VAL A 413 -4.86 19.85 -15.46
C VAL A 413 -5.80 20.97 -15.90
N SER A 414 -7.11 20.77 -15.73
CA SER A 414 -8.16 21.67 -16.23
C SER A 414 -9.40 21.69 -15.34
#